data_006057fe9870803508150b0e5172072d
#
_entry.id   006057fe9870803508150b0e5172072d
#
_cell.length_a   1.000
_cell.length_b   1.000
_cell.length_c   1.000
_cell.angle_alpha   90.00
_cell.angle_beta   90.00
_cell.angle_gamma   90.00
#
_symmetry.space_group_name_H-M   'P 1'
#
loop_
_entity.id
_entity.type
_entity.pdbx_description
1 polymer ?
#
loop_
_entity_poly.entity_id
_entity_poly.type
_entity_poly.pdbx_seq_one_letter_code
_entity_poly.pdbx_strand_id
1 'polypeptide(L)'
;MSDTEVQAESASQDAAAQLQSRLSSASTGSSDASVLGPTSSPKQSDQLSVEATRVMQLMDPESPSSPKEIAEFLHEMPHTDPKMVGQVLGEPDAKSLSVLYEYANGFQFEGVAFDIALRVYLSRFELPSEAQKIDRILQAFAKAYYSSNPDCEQCPTEDAVYTLAFSVLLLNTDAHNPRLARKFKMTRADFIRNYHRLGGEGGSARPEVPDGYLGQCYDLFVSAAIKRIERKPVELLPDEVELEFPETALGLEIETSFDGRTAVVKKYSNDRHTYSSRRRIQSSAASTASTGGSSFLKSGASFLATGSAILANILAAVDPEPEVSIAGWIIVAVGDDSTRQIGYALTRYLLKTAPRPVLIRFCEPSVYFESLV
;
A
#
# COMPACT_ATOMS: atom_id res chain seq x y z
N MET A 1 6.77 28.48 -29.17
CA MET A 1 7.49 27.91 -28.01
C MET A 1 8.39 28.99 -27.49
N SER A 2 8.18 29.40 -26.26
CA SER A 2 8.98 30.46 -25.63
C SER A 2 10.31 29.85 -25.14
N ASP A 3 11.38 30.68 -25.09
CA ASP A 3 12.73 30.24 -24.61
C ASP A 3 12.67 29.61 -23.21
N THR A 4 11.64 29.92 -22.44
CA THR A 4 11.36 29.38 -21.09
C THR A 4 10.87 27.92 -21.14
N GLU A 5 10.09 27.53 -22.16
CA GLU A 5 9.64 26.14 -22.32
C GLU A 5 10.78 25.22 -22.75
N VAL A 6 11.67 25.71 -23.62
CA VAL A 6 12.86 24.96 -24.07
C VAL A 6 13.87 24.74 -22.94
N GLN A 7 14.02 25.73 -22.03
CA GLN A 7 14.91 25.59 -20.86
C GLN A 7 14.36 24.66 -19.79
N ALA A 8 13.04 24.66 -19.56
CA ALA A 8 12.39 23.74 -18.61
C ALA A 8 12.45 22.29 -19.11
N GLU A 9 12.30 22.09 -20.41
CA GLU A 9 12.41 20.77 -21.04
C GLU A 9 13.84 20.22 -20.98
N SER A 10 14.85 21.09 -21.16
CA SER A 10 16.26 20.72 -21.03
C SER A 10 16.65 20.36 -19.58
N ALA A 11 16.19 21.12 -18.59
CA ALA A 11 16.45 20.83 -17.18
C ALA A 11 15.78 19.52 -16.72
N SER A 12 14.58 19.24 -17.22
CA SER A 12 13.86 17.97 -16.98
C SER A 12 14.59 16.78 -17.61
N GLN A 13 15.14 16.94 -18.82
CA GLN A 13 15.90 15.89 -19.50
C GLN A 13 17.22 15.58 -18.80
N ASP A 14 17.94 16.58 -18.30
CA ASP A 14 19.19 16.39 -17.53
C ASP A 14 18.91 15.72 -16.17
N ALA A 15 17.83 16.08 -15.51
CA ALA A 15 17.39 15.46 -14.27
C ALA A 15 16.97 13.99 -14.50
N ALA A 16 16.24 13.72 -15.58
CA ALA A 16 15.85 12.37 -15.98
C ALA A 16 17.07 11.50 -16.30
N ALA A 17 18.08 12.06 -16.98
CA ALA A 17 19.33 11.35 -17.27
C ALA A 17 20.14 11.03 -15.99
N GLN A 18 20.16 11.94 -15.00
CA GLN A 18 20.77 11.68 -13.71
C GLN A 18 20.03 10.57 -12.94
N LEU A 19 18.69 10.58 -12.95
CA LEU A 19 17.88 9.54 -12.34
C LEU A 19 18.17 8.18 -12.98
N GLN A 20 18.19 8.11 -14.30
CA GLN A 20 18.44 6.88 -15.06
C GLN A 20 19.85 6.33 -14.77
N SER A 21 20.87 7.19 -14.69
CA SER A 21 22.24 6.80 -14.31
C SER A 21 22.29 6.21 -12.91
N ARG A 22 21.57 6.80 -11.94
CA ARG A 22 21.52 6.33 -10.55
C ARG A 22 20.67 5.07 -10.37
N LEU A 23 19.55 4.94 -11.09
CA LEU A 23 18.72 3.74 -11.09
C LEU A 23 19.44 2.56 -11.77
N SER A 24 20.14 2.81 -12.88
CA SER A 24 20.94 1.78 -13.57
C SER A 24 22.07 1.26 -12.70
N SER A 25 22.74 2.12 -11.93
CA SER A 25 23.77 1.71 -10.97
C SER A 25 23.23 0.90 -9.79
N ALA A 26 21.95 1.04 -9.47
CA ALA A 26 21.27 0.25 -8.44
C ALA A 26 20.80 -1.12 -8.95
N SER A 27 20.46 -1.22 -10.26
CA SER A 27 19.82 -2.39 -10.87
C SER A 27 20.79 -3.48 -11.32
N THR A 28 22.07 -3.19 -11.60
CA THR A 28 23.04 -4.15 -12.13
C THR A 28 23.61 -5.16 -11.13
N GLY A 29 22.84 -5.62 -10.16
CA GLY A 29 23.35 -6.51 -9.11
C GLY A 29 22.40 -7.54 -8.54
N SER A 30 21.38 -7.91 -9.29
CA SER A 30 20.51 -9.03 -8.90
C SER A 30 20.64 -10.19 -9.88
N SER A 31 21.84 -10.75 -9.96
CA SER A 31 22.07 -12.09 -10.51
C SER A 31 23.15 -12.74 -9.67
N ASP A 32 22.76 -13.25 -8.50
CA ASP A 32 23.24 -14.44 -7.82
C ASP A 32 22.75 -14.42 -6.38
N ALA A 33 21.67 -15.10 -6.14
CA ALA A 33 21.41 -15.85 -4.92
C ALA A 33 20.14 -16.67 -5.13
N SER A 34 20.32 -17.89 -5.58
CA SER A 34 19.35 -18.96 -5.39
C SER A 34 19.19 -19.21 -3.89
N VAL A 35 18.25 -18.50 -3.26
CA VAL A 35 17.63 -18.90 -2.02
C VAL A 35 16.18 -19.21 -2.37
N LEU A 36 15.84 -20.49 -2.26
CA LEU A 36 14.49 -21.03 -2.39
C LEU A 36 13.56 -20.27 -1.45
N GLY A 37 12.89 -19.26 -1.98
CA GLY A 37 11.73 -18.65 -1.37
C GLY A 37 10.53 -19.58 -1.53
N PRO A 38 9.51 -19.51 -0.66
CA PRO A 38 8.37 -20.41 -0.70
C PRO A 38 7.69 -20.33 -2.06
N THR A 39 7.54 -21.49 -2.70
CA THR A 39 6.81 -21.69 -3.94
C THR A 39 5.43 -21.10 -3.81
N SER A 40 5.14 -20.03 -4.55
CA SER A 40 3.78 -19.52 -4.72
C SER A 40 2.88 -20.67 -5.16
N SER A 41 1.75 -20.84 -4.46
CA SER A 41 0.80 -21.90 -4.78
C SER A 41 0.33 -21.74 -6.24
N PRO A 42 0.12 -22.84 -6.99
CA PRO A 42 -0.26 -22.80 -8.42
C PRO A 42 -1.53 -21.97 -8.70
N LYS A 43 -2.41 -21.79 -7.72
CA LYS A 43 -3.59 -20.92 -7.82
C LYS A 43 -3.28 -19.42 -7.91
N GLN A 44 -2.16 -18.98 -7.37
CA GLN A 44 -1.76 -17.58 -7.34
C GLN A 44 -1.11 -17.15 -8.68
N SER A 45 -0.34 -18.06 -9.30
CA SER A 45 0.24 -17.81 -10.64
C SER A 45 -0.84 -17.73 -11.73
N ASP A 46 -1.89 -18.55 -11.62
CA ASP A 46 -2.98 -18.56 -12.60
C ASP A 46 -3.86 -17.29 -12.48
N GLN A 47 -4.08 -16.79 -11.26
CA GLN A 47 -4.81 -15.54 -11.04
C GLN A 47 -4.05 -14.32 -11.57
N LEU A 48 -2.75 -14.21 -11.29
CA LEU A 48 -1.88 -13.16 -11.84
C LEU A 48 -1.92 -13.12 -13.37
N SER A 49 -1.91 -14.27 -14.03
CA SER A 49 -2.01 -14.39 -15.49
C SER A 49 -3.36 -13.90 -16.03
N VAL A 50 -4.46 -14.22 -15.34
CA VAL A 50 -5.82 -13.79 -15.74
C VAL A 50 -5.99 -12.29 -15.58
N GLU A 51 -5.52 -11.73 -14.49
CA GLU A 51 -5.60 -10.31 -14.21
C GLU A 51 -4.73 -9.49 -15.18
N ALA A 52 -3.50 -9.93 -15.43
CA ALA A 52 -2.64 -9.32 -16.44
C ALA A 52 -3.30 -9.30 -17.82
N THR A 53 -3.92 -10.41 -18.22
CA THR A 53 -4.67 -10.50 -19.49
C THR A 53 -5.85 -9.52 -19.49
N ARG A 54 -6.55 -9.37 -18.36
CA ARG A 54 -7.66 -8.44 -18.24
C ARG A 54 -7.22 -6.98 -18.37
N VAL A 55 -6.11 -6.58 -17.72
CA VAL A 55 -5.54 -5.23 -17.87
C VAL A 55 -5.19 -4.95 -19.33
N MET A 56 -4.53 -5.88 -20.02
CA MET A 56 -4.18 -5.73 -21.43
C MET A 56 -5.43 -5.55 -22.31
N GLN A 57 -6.50 -6.29 -22.06
CA GLN A 57 -7.77 -6.14 -22.76
C GLN A 57 -8.44 -4.78 -22.51
N LEU A 58 -8.40 -4.29 -21.26
CA LEU A 58 -8.94 -2.99 -20.89
C LEU A 58 -8.15 -1.84 -21.51
N MET A 59 -6.83 -2.00 -21.64
CA MET A 59 -5.91 -1.03 -22.22
C MET A 59 -5.93 -1.04 -23.76
N ASP A 60 -6.54 -2.03 -24.40
CA ASP A 60 -6.69 -2.07 -25.85
C ASP A 60 -7.37 -0.76 -26.34
N PRO A 61 -6.85 -0.08 -27.39
CA PRO A 61 -7.44 1.13 -27.95
C PRO A 61 -8.92 0.98 -28.35
N GLU A 62 -9.30 -0.20 -28.82
CA GLU A 62 -10.68 -0.51 -29.24
C GLU A 62 -11.59 -0.91 -28.06
N SER A 63 -11.06 -1.06 -26.86
CA SER A 63 -11.86 -1.37 -25.67
C SER A 63 -12.80 -0.22 -25.32
N PRO A 64 -14.09 -0.49 -25.08
CA PRO A 64 -15.08 0.52 -24.71
C PRO A 64 -14.92 1.07 -23.29
N SER A 65 -14.02 0.49 -22.49
CA SER A 65 -13.84 0.89 -21.09
C SER A 65 -13.29 2.30 -20.96
N SER A 66 -13.90 3.10 -20.11
CA SER A 66 -13.45 4.46 -19.81
C SER A 66 -12.14 4.46 -19.01
N PRO A 67 -11.31 5.51 -19.11
CA PRO A 67 -10.10 5.65 -18.30
C PRO A 67 -10.37 5.54 -16.80
N LYS A 68 -11.50 6.05 -16.33
CA LYS A 68 -11.91 5.99 -14.92
C LYS A 68 -12.21 4.55 -14.47
N GLU A 69 -12.97 3.79 -15.26
CA GLU A 69 -13.24 2.38 -14.93
C GLU A 69 -11.96 1.54 -14.90
N ILE A 70 -11.01 1.84 -15.78
CA ILE A 70 -9.70 1.16 -15.78
C ILE A 70 -8.92 1.54 -14.53
N ALA A 71 -8.90 2.82 -14.15
CA ALA A 71 -8.22 3.29 -12.95
C ALA A 71 -8.81 2.67 -11.67
N GLU A 72 -10.14 2.65 -11.55
CA GLU A 72 -10.85 1.98 -10.45
C GLU A 72 -10.49 0.49 -10.38
N PHE A 73 -10.50 -0.19 -11.52
CA PHE A 73 -10.08 -1.57 -11.61
C PHE A 73 -8.64 -1.80 -11.12
N LEU A 74 -7.68 -0.92 -11.50
CA LEU A 74 -6.29 -0.99 -11.04
C LEU A 74 -6.15 -0.73 -9.53
N HIS A 75 -7.01 0.11 -8.94
CA HIS A 75 -7.04 0.32 -7.48
C HIS A 75 -7.58 -0.88 -6.72
N GLU A 76 -8.61 -1.54 -7.24
CA GLU A 76 -9.33 -2.62 -6.56
C GLU A 76 -8.63 -3.97 -6.67
N MET A 77 -7.76 -4.16 -7.66
CA MET A 77 -7.17 -5.47 -7.97
C MET A 77 -6.20 -5.96 -6.90
N PRO A 78 -6.51 -7.07 -6.21
CA PRO A 78 -5.69 -7.57 -5.12
C PRO A 78 -4.39 -8.26 -5.57
N HIS A 79 -4.33 -8.77 -6.80
CA HIS A 79 -3.25 -9.65 -7.27
C HIS A 79 -2.52 -9.15 -8.52
N THR A 80 -2.77 -7.93 -8.97
CA THR A 80 -2.09 -7.36 -10.15
C THR A 80 -0.59 -7.28 -9.93
N ASP A 81 0.18 -7.66 -10.92
CA ASP A 81 1.64 -7.49 -10.90
C ASP A 81 1.98 -5.98 -10.80
N PRO A 82 2.59 -5.53 -9.69
CA PRO A 82 2.92 -4.13 -9.48
C PRO A 82 3.85 -3.55 -10.55
N LYS A 83 4.69 -4.41 -11.16
CA LYS A 83 5.57 -4.02 -12.26
C LYS A 83 4.77 -3.72 -13.53
N MET A 84 3.79 -4.57 -13.84
CA MET A 84 2.89 -4.33 -14.98
C MET A 84 2.08 -3.04 -14.78
N VAL A 85 1.55 -2.79 -13.59
CA VAL A 85 0.83 -1.54 -13.30
C VAL A 85 1.71 -0.32 -13.57
N GLY A 86 2.94 -0.30 -13.05
CA GLY A 86 3.89 0.79 -13.29
C GLY A 86 4.22 0.99 -14.76
N GLN A 87 4.37 -0.10 -15.53
CA GLN A 87 4.61 -0.02 -16.98
C GLN A 87 3.41 0.60 -17.71
N VAL A 88 2.20 0.10 -17.47
CA VAL A 88 0.96 0.60 -18.10
C VAL A 88 0.72 2.07 -17.77
N LEU A 89 0.84 2.47 -16.51
CA LEU A 89 0.65 3.86 -16.08
C LEU A 89 1.72 4.80 -16.67
N GLY A 90 2.91 4.29 -16.99
CA GLY A 90 4.00 5.06 -17.55
C GLY A 90 3.94 5.24 -19.08
N GLU A 91 3.07 4.56 -19.83
CA GLU A 91 3.03 4.63 -21.29
C GLU A 91 2.60 6.04 -21.81
N PRO A 92 3.14 6.47 -22.98
CA PRO A 92 2.92 7.82 -23.48
C PRO A 92 1.64 8.00 -24.30
N ASP A 93 0.91 6.94 -24.59
CA ASP A 93 -0.30 7.01 -25.40
C ASP A 93 -1.45 7.72 -24.66
N ALA A 94 -2.37 8.29 -25.41
CA ALA A 94 -3.45 9.13 -24.87
C ALA A 94 -4.36 8.39 -23.88
N LYS A 95 -4.60 7.08 -24.09
CA LYS A 95 -5.43 6.27 -23.20
C LYS A 95 -4.71 6.03 -21.88
N SER A 96 -3.44 5.62 -21.91
CA SER A 96 -2.60 5.40 -20.73
C SER A 96 -2.44 6.69 -19.91
N LEU A 97 -2.21 7.84 -20.55
CA LEU A 97 -2.16 9.13 -19.86
C LEU A 97 -3.48 9.47 -19.17
N SER A 98 -4.62 9.24 -19.82
CA SER A 98 -5.93 9.47 -19.21
C SER A 98 -6.16 8.54 -18.01
N VAL A 99 -5.80 7.26 -18.13
CA VAL A 99 -5.86 6.28 -17.02
C VAL A 99 -4.95 6.70 -15.89
N LEU A 100 -3.71 7.15 -16.17
CA LEU A 100 -2.76 7.61 -15.16
C LEU A 100 -3.32 8.77 -14.33
N TYR A 101 -3.93 9.77 -14.97
CA TYR A 101 -4.54 10.90 -14.26
C TYR A 101 -5.74 10.47 -13.42
N GLU A 102 -6.62 9.62 -13.94
CA GLU A 102 -7.74 9.07 -13.17
C GLU A 102 -7.26 8.21 -12.01
N TYR A 103 -6.20 7.42 -12.21
CA TYR A 103 -5.58 6.62 -11.16
C TYR A 103 -4.99 7.50 -10.05
N ALA A 104 -4.27 8.56 -10.39
CA ALA A 104 -3.73 9.49 -9.40
C ALA A 104 -4.84 10.23 -8.63
N ASN A 105 -5.93 10.61 -9.30
CA ASN A 105 -7.09 11.26 -8.69
C ASN A 105 -7.91 10.32 -7.79
N GLY A 106 -7.78 9.00 -7.95
CA GLY A 106 -8.43 8.01 -7.09
C GLY A 106 -7.90 7.98 -5.66
N PHE A 107 -6.74 8.60 -5.37
CA PHE A 107 -6.20 8.71 -4.02
C PHE A 107 -6.84 9.88 -3.24
N GLN A 108 -7.09 9.66 -1.95
CA GLN A 108 -7.63 10.69 -1.05
C GLN A 108 -6.48 11.48 -0.41
N PHE A 109 -5.99 12.53 -1.10
CA PHE A 109 -4.87 13.34 -0.63
C PHE A 109 -5.26 14.57 0.19
N GLU A 110 -6.56 14.89 0.31
CA GLU A 110 -7.03 16.05 1.06
C GLU A 110 -6.56 16.02 2.53
N GLY A 111 -5.83 17.05 2.94
CA GLY A 111 -5.26 17.20 4.28
C GLY A 111 -4.21 16.13 4.64
N VAL A 112 -3.67 15.41 3.67
CA VAL A 112 -2.60 14.43 3.86
C VAL A 112 -1.25 15.10 3.69
N ALA A 113 -0.32 14.87 4.62
CA ALA A 113 1.04 15.39 4.50
C ALA A 113 1.73 14.82 3.25
N PHE A 114 2.57 15.64 2.59
CA PHE A 114 3.23 15.29 1.33
C PHE A 114 4.00 13.97 1.39
N ASP A 115 4.77 13.74 2.46
CA ASP A 115 5.56 12.53 2.63
C ASP A 115 4.70 11.27 2.69
N ILE A 116 3.54 11.34 3.36
CA ILE A 116 2.58 10.23 3.44
C ILE A 116 1.91 10.02 2.08
N ALA A 117 1.45 11.10 1.42
CA ALA A 117 0.81 11.02 0.12
C ALA A 117 1.73 10.40 -0.94
N LEU A 118 2.99 10.84 -1.00
CA LEU A 118 3.97 10.29 -1.94
C LEU A 118 4.29 8.82 -1.64
N ARG A 119 4.44 8.44 -0.37
CA ARG A 119 4.65 7.04 0.03
C ARG A 119 3.48 6.16 -0.34
N VAL A 120 2.25 6.60 -0.09
CA VAL A 120 1.03 5.86 -0.45
C VAL A 120 0.96 5.65 -1.96
N TYR A 121 1.15 6.72 -2.73
CA TYR A 121 1.10 6.67 -4.19
C TYR A 121 2.13 5.68 -4.77
N LEU A 122 3.40 5.86 -4.41
CA LEU A 122 4.50 5.02 -4.90
C LEU A 122 4.54 3.61 -4.29
N SER A 123 3.75 3.34 -3.27
CA SER A 123 3.67 2.00 -2.66
C SER A 123 2.80 1.01 -3.42
N ARG A 124 1.99 1.48 -4.38
CA ARG A 124 0.98 0.68 -5.07
C ARG A 124 1.49 -0.06 -6.30
N PHE A 125 2.59 0.38 -6.88
CA PHE A 125 3.19 -0.19 -8.09
C PHE A 125 4.71 -0.11 -8.03
N GLU A 126 5.38 -0.83 -8.92
CA GLU A 126 6.81 -0.72 -9.12
C GLU A 126 7.10 0.34 -10.18
N LEU A 127 7.96 1.30 -9.86
CA LEU A 127 8.35 2.34 -10.81
C LEU A 127 9.07 1.70 -12.02
N PRO A 128 8.71 2.09 -13.25
CA PRO A 128 9.44 1.66 -14.43
C PRO A 128 10.89 2.16 -14.41
N SER A 129 11.75 1.52 -15.20
CA SER A 129 13.17 1.92 -15.29
C SER A 129 13.39 3.13 -16.22
N GLU A 130 12.43 3.44 -17.10
CA GLU A 130 12.55 4.54 -18.04
C GLU A 130 12.22 5.89 -17.39
N ALA A 131 13.18 6.82 -17.45
CA ALA A 131 13.05 8.14 -16.82
C ALA A 131 11.80 8.92 -17.28
N GLN A 132 11.45 8.85 -18.57
CA GLN A 132 10.26 9.52 -19.11
C GLN A 132 8.94 8.95 -18.56
N LYS A 133 8.89 7.65 -18.24
CA LYS A 133 7.73 7.03 -17.59
C LYS A 133 7.60 7.49 -16.13
N ILE A 134 8.73 7.52 -15.42
CA ILE A 134 8.78 8.04 -14.03
C ILE A 134 8.33 9.49 -14.00
N ASP A 135 8.81 10.30 -14.95
CA ASP A 135 8.44 11.72 -15.06
C ASP A 135 6.93 11.92 -15.17
N ARG A 136 6.27 11.22 -16.10
CA ARG A 136 4.79 11.26 -16.25
C ARG A 136 4.06 10.84 -14.97
N ILE A 137 4.54 9.78 -14.32
CA ILE A 137 3.96 9.28 -13.07
C ILE A 137 4.04 10.34 -11.96
N LEU A 138 5.18 11.03 -11.83
CA LEU A 138 5.35 12.10 -10.83
C LEU A 138 4.58 13.36 -11.17
N GLN A 139 4.42 13.71 -12.45
CA GLN A 139 3.55 14.81 -12.89
C GLN A 139 2.09 14.55 -12.51
N ALA A 140 1.59 13.33 -12.75
CA ALA A 140 0.23 12.97 -12.38
C ALA A 140 0.02 13.01 -10.85
N PHE A 141 0.99 12.54 -10.06
CA PHE A 141 0.98 12.70 -8.60
C PHE A 141 0.91 14.16 -8.18
N ALA A 142 1.79 15.00 -8.74
CA ALA A 142 1.87 16.43 -8.39
C ALA A 142 0.55 17.14 -8.66
N LYS A 143 -0.05 16.90 -9.81
CA LYS A 143 -1.35 17.45 -10.17
C LYS A 143 -2.46 17.02 -9.22
N ALA A 144 -2.56 15.70 -8.93
CA ALA A 144 -3.58 15.17 -8.03
C ALA A 144 -3.40 15.68 -6.59
N TYR A 145 -2.16 15.71 -6.08
CA TYR A 145 -1.86 16.20 -4.73
C TYR A 145 -2.17 17.70 -4.60
N TYR A 146 -1.70 18.52 -5.54
CA TYR A 146 -1.93 19.97 -5.52
C TYR A 146 -3.43 20.29 -5.65
N SER A 147 -4.16 19.61 -6.55
CA SER A 147 -5.60 19.80 -6.70
C SER A 147 -6.38 19.46 -5.42
N SER A 148 -5.91 18.49 -4.64
CA SER A 148 -6.51 18.11 -3.35
C SER A 148 -6.11 19.03 -2.20
N ASN A 149 -5.00 19.80 -2.33
CA ASN A 149 -4.45 20.64 -1.27
C ASN A 149 -4.01 22.02 -1.83
N PRO A 150 -4.91 22.81 -2.43
CA PRO A 150 -4.56 24.07 -3.08
C PRO A 150 -4.01 25.13 -2.11
N ASP A 151 -4.39 25.04 -0.84
CA ASP A 151 -3.98 25.98 0.21
C ASP A 151 -2.75 25.51 1.01
N CYS A 152 -2.00 24.52 0.49
CA CYS A 152 -0.82 24.00 1.17
C CYS A 152 0.35 25.01 1.10
N GLU A 153 0.62 25.68 2.22
CA GLU A 153 1.73 26.66 2.31
C GLU A 153 3.11 26.02 2.04
N GLN A 154 3.29 24.73 2.35
CA GLN A 154 4.55 24.03 2.15
C GLN A 154 4.79 23.66 0.68
N CYS A 155 3.72 23.50 -0.10
CA CYS A 155 3.77 23.10 -1.51
C CYS A 155 2.88 24.03 -2.33
N PRO A 156 3.29 25.28 -2.58
CA PRO A 156 2.41 26.35 -3.04
C PRO A 156 2.01 26.27 -4.52
N THR A 157 2.64 25.41 -5.31
CA THR A 157 2.35 25.21 -6.73
C THR A 157 2.47 23.74 -7.12
N GLU A 158 1.83 23.33 -8.22
CA GLU A 158 1.97 22.02 -8.80
C GLU A 158 3.44 21.71 -9.16
N ASP A 159 4.15 22.69 -9.74
CA ASP A 159 5.57 22.56 -10.06
C ASP A 159 6.45 22.34 -8.82
N ALA A 160 6.11 23.00 -7.70
CA ALA A 160 6.82 22.82 -6.43
C ALA A 160 6.62 21.39 -5.89
N VAL A 161 5.39 20.86 -5.98
CA VAL A 161 5.09 19.46 -5.62
C VAL A 161 5.86 18.49 -6.50
N TYR A 162 5.84 18.70 -7.82
CA TYR A 162 6.55 17.86 -8.77
C TYR A 162 8.07 17.85 -8.49
N THR A 163 8.68 19.04 -8.37
CA THR A 163 10.12 19.17 -8.10
C THR A 163 10.51 18.51 -6.78
N LEU A 164 9.66 18.65 -5.75
CA LEU A 164 9.88 18.00 -4.46
C LEU A 164 9.77 16.48 -4.57
N ALA A 165 8.73 15.96 -5.25
CA ALA A 165 8.55 14.52 -5.45
C ALA A 165 9.73 13.90 -6.20
N PHE A 166 10.21 14.57 -7.25
CA PHE A 166 11.36 14.13 -8.02
C PHE A 166 12.66 14.17 -7.17
N SER A 167 12.89 15.26 -6.43
CA SER A 167 14.05 15.40 -5.52
C SER A 167 14.06 14.32 -4.44
N VAL A 168 12.88 14.02 -3.86
CA VAL A 168 12.72 12.97 -2.86
C VAL A 168 12.97 11.58 -3.44
N LEU A 169 12.53 11.30 -4.66
CA LEU A 169 12.82 10.01 -5.31
C LEU A 169 14.32 9.81 -5.53
N LEU A 170 15.05 10.87 -5.94
CA LEU A 170 16.51 10.85 -6.03
C LEU A 170 17.16 10.61 -4.66
N LEU A 171 16.70 11.32 -3.63
CA LEU A 171 17.18 11.16 -2.26
C LEU A 171 16.94 9.75 -1.74
N ASN A 172 15.73 9.20 -1.94
CA ASN A 172 15.39 7.85 -1.50
C ASN A 172 16.30 6.81 -2.15
N THR A 173 16.55 6.93 -3.46
CA THR A 173 17.46 6.05 -4.17
C THR A 173 18.89 6.15 -3.65
N ASP A 174 19.38 7.37 -3.39
CA ASP A 174 20.72 7.62 -2.84
C ASP A 174 20.86 7.11 -1.41
N ALA A 175 19.95 7.52 -0.52
CA ALA A 175 20.02 7.23 0.91
C ALA A 175 19.95 5.73 1.22
N HIS A 176 19.14 4.98 0.46
CA HIS A 176 18.89 3.57 0.70
C HIS A 176 19.67 2.62 -0.22
N ASN A 177 20.55 3.14 -1.08
CA ASN A 177 21.41 2.31 -1.92
C ASN A 177 22.52 1.67 -1.06
N PRO A 178 22.53 0.33 -0.88
CA PRO A 178 23.54 -0.35 -0.05
C PRO A 178 24.95 -0.31 -0.65
N ARG A 179 25.06 -0.07 -1.97
CA ARG A 179 26.36 0.00 -2.67
C ARG A 179 27.05 1.33 -2.52
N LEU A 180 26.33 2.37 -2.11
CA LEU A 180 26.88 3.71 -1.94
C LEU A 180 27.41 3.88 -0.52
N ALA A 181 28.74 4.07 -0.38
CA ALA A 181 29.34 4.32 0.92
C ALA A 181 28.79 5.61 1.53
N ARG A 182 28.59 5.62 2.85
CA ARG A 182 27.95 6.71 3.61
C ARG A 182 28.52 8.11 3.28
N LYS A 183 29.84 8.21 3.05
CA LYS A 183 30.52 9.48 2.72
C LYS A 183 30.16 10.07 1.35
N PHE A 184 29.55 9.26 0.47
CA PHE A 184 29.10 9.69 -0.87
C PHE A 184 27.61 9.90 -0.97
N LYS A 185 26.87 9.64 0.11
CA LYS A 185 25.42 9.87 0.16
C LYS A 185 25.13 11.36 0.21
N MET A 186 24.01 11.74 -0.37
CA MET A 186 23.52 13.12 -0.39
C MET A 186 23.35 13.65 1.03
N THR A 187 23.92 14.82 1.32
CA THR A 187 23.70 15.52 2.59
C THR A 187 22.41 16.33 2.53
N ARG A 188 21.91 16.75 3.71
CA ARG A 188 20.76 17.66 3.81
C ARG A 188 20.96 18.96 3.01
N ALA A 189 22.15 19.55 3.09
CA ALA A 189 22.48 20.74 2.34
C ALA A 189 22.54 20.50 0.82
N ASP A 190 23.01 19.33 0.39
CA ASP A 190 23.01 18.94 -1.02
C ASP A 190 21.59 18.74 -1.55
N PHE A 191 20.70 18.15 -0.74
CA PHE A 191 19.31 17.95 -1.10
C PHE A 191 18.60 19.29 -1.34
N ILE A 192 18.70 20.22 -0.41
CA ILE A 192 18.11 21.57 -0.52
C ILE A 192 18.67 22.29 -1.76
N ARG A 193 19.98 22.29 -1.94
CA ARG A 193 20.62 22.91 -3.11
C ARG A 193 20.18 22.28 -4.43
N ASN A 194 20.05 20.96 -4.48
CA ASN A 194 19.60 20.24 -5.67
C ASN A 194 18.14 20.56 -6.00
N TYR A 195 17.26 20.68 -4.97
CA TYR A 195 15.88 21.10 -5.17
C TYR A 195 15.80 22.46 -5.86
N HIS A 196 16.49 23.48 -5.33
CA HIS A 196 16.50 24.81 -5.93
C HIS A 196 17.07 24.82 -7.35
N ARG A 197 18.10 24.03 -7.61
CA ARG A 197 18.66 23.91 -8.96
C ARG A 197 17.70 23.28 -9.96
N LEU A 198 16.90 22.30 -9.54
CA LEU A 198 15.88 21.64 -10.38
C LEU A 198 14.69 22.58 -10.65
N GLY A 199 14.34 23.44 -9.70
CA GLY A 199 13.29 24.45 -9.86
C GLY A 199 13.60 25.58 -10.85
N GLY A 200 14.84 25.62 -11.39
CA GLY A 200 15.31 26.55 -12.42
C GLY A 200 15.86 27.88 -11.84
N GLU A 201 16.96 28.38 -12.40
CA GLU A 201 17.58 29.70 -12.09
C GLU A 201 16.75 30.88 -12.62
N GLY A 202 15.46 30.70 -12.85
CA GLY A 202 14.57 31.77 -13.31
C GLY A 202 14.24 32.72 -12.17
N GLY A 203 14.92 33.86 -12.09
CA GLY A 203 14.78 34.94 -11.11
C GLY A 203 13.39 35.61 -11.02
N SER A 204 12.33 34.90 -11.21
CA SER A 204 10.97 35.26 -10.83
C SER A 204 10.67 34.67 -9.46
N ALA A 205 10.13 35.49 -8.56
CA ALA A 205 9.66 35.11 -7.23
C ALA A 205 8.50 34.08 -7.35
N ARG A 206 8.83 32.84 -7.73
CA ARG A 206 7.88 31.73 -7.61
C ARG A 206 7.80 31.34 -6.13
N PRO A 207 6.61 31.10 -5.61
CA PRO A 207 6.50 30.53 -4.27
C PRO A 207 7.17 29.15 -4.26
N GLU A 208 8.24 29.04 -3.50
CA GLU A 208 9.06 27.84 -3.38
C GLU A 208 8.75 27.10 -2.07
N VAL A 209 9.06 25.82 -2.04
CA VAL A 209 9.04 25.04 -0.81
C VAL A 209 10.06 25.60 0.18
N PRO A 210 9.67 25.93 1.42
CA PRO A 210 10.60 26.49 2.40
C PRO A 210 11.74 25.54 2.75
N ASP A 211 12.99 26.03 2.90
CA ASP A 211 14.16 25.23 3.26
C ASP A 211 13.98 24.41 4.53
N GLY A 212 13.26 24.97 5.51
CA GLY A 212 12.91 24.26 6.74
C GLY A 212 12.09 22.99 6.48
N TYR A 213 11.14 23.08 5.55
CA TYR A 213 10.30 21.94 5.15
C TYR A 213 11.08 20.94 4.27
N LEU A 214 11.92 21.44 3.34
CA LEU A 214 12.84 20.59 2.58
C LEU A 214 13.72 19.74 3.51
N GLY A 215 14.24 20.37 4.57
CA GLY A 215 15.02 19.67 5.57
C GLY A 215 14.25 18.63 6.36
N GLN A 216 12.97 18.87 6.68
CA GLN A 216 12.09 17.87 7.30
C GLN A 216 11.86 16.69 6.35
N CYS A 217 11.58 16.95 5.06
CA CYS A 217 11.45 15.91 4.06
C CYS A 217 12.72 15.06 3.95
N TYR A 218 13.91 15.69 3.94
CA TYR A 218 15.17 14.97 3.97
C TYR A 218 15.26 13.99 5.14
N ASP A 219 15.00 14.46 6.36
CA ASP A 219 15.09 13.63 7.57
C ASP A 219 14.09 12.46 7.53
N LEU A 220 12.85 12.69 7.07
CA LEU A 220 11.81 11.68 6.93
C LEU A 220 12.18 10.58 5.91
N PHE A 221 12.75 10.96 4.76
CA PHE A 221 13.05 9.99 3.70
C PHE A 221 14.40 9.30 3.88
N VAL A 222 15.34 9.89 4.61
CA VAL A 222 16.59 9.23 5.03
C VAL A 222 16.33 8.22 6.15
N SER A 223 15.41 8.53 7.07
CA SER A 223 15.08 7.62 8.19
C SER A 223 14.33 6.37 7.75
N ALA A 224 13.49 6.48 6.71
CA ALA A 224 12.67 5.37 6.22
C ALA A 224 12.52 5.41 4.70
N ALA A 225 12.90 4.32 4.03
CA ALA A 225 12.72 4.15 2.59
C ALA A 225 11.24 4.20 2.17
N ILE A 226 10.98 4.59 0.93
CA ILE A 226 9.70 4.35 0.28
C ILE A 226 9.62 2.85 0.00
N LYS A 227 8.66 2.17 0.62
CA LYS A 227 8.43 0.74 0.47
C LYS A 227 7.10 0.49 -0.23
N ARG A 228 7.05 -0.57 -1.00
CA ARG A 228 5.79 -1.07 -1.54
C ARG A 228 4.94 -1.65 -0.41
N ILE A 229 3.64 -1.38 -0.44
CA ILE A 229 2.69 -2.05 0.44
C ILE A 229 2.48 -3.47 -0.09
N GLU A 230 2.81 -4.45 0.74
CA GLU A 230 2.59 -5.85 0.42
C GLU A 230 1.12 -6.21 0.68
N ARG A 231 0.61 -7.18 -0.07
CA ARG A 231 -0.70 -7.75 0.23
C ARG A 231 -0.60 -8.67 1.44
N LYS A 232 -1.65 -8.65 2.27
CA LYS A 232 -1.72 -9.56 3.41
C LYS A 232 -1.79 -11.02 2.91
N PRO A 233 -1.20 -11.98 3.63
CA PRO A 233 -1.41 -13.39 3.37
C PRO A 233 -2.91 -13.73 3.42
N VAL A 234 -3.37 -14.61 2.53
CA VAL A 234 -4.78 -15.07 2.51
C VAL A 234 -5.11 -15.84 3.80
N GLU A 235 -4.14 -16.61 4.31
CA GLU A 235 -4.30 -17.38 5.54
C GLU A 235 -3.96 -16.53 6.76
N LEU A 236 -4.78 -16.65 7.82
CA LEU A 236 -4.48 -16.12 9.13
C LEU A 236 -3.34 -16.92 9.75
N LEU A 237 -2.34 -16.23 10.30
CA LEU A 237 -1.35 -16.88 11.16
C LEU A 237 -2.01 -17.29 12.49
N PRO A 238 -1.45 -18.30 13.22
CA PRO A 238 -2.08 -18.85 14.42
C PRO A 238 -2.48 -17.82 15.48
N ASP A 239 -1.71 -16.73 15.58
CA ASP A 239 -1.85 -15.70 16.61
C ASP A 239 -2.39 -14.38 16.06
N GLU A 240 -3.06 -14.43 14.90
CA GLU A 240 -3.74 -13.30 14.29
C GLU A 240 -5.25 -13.42 14.46
N VAL A 241 -5.89 -12.27 14.66
CA VAL A 241 -7.35 -12.14 14.66
C VAL A 241 -7.75 -11.15 13.59
N GLU A 242 -8.75 -11.49 12.79
CA GLU A 242 -9.32 -10.59 11.78
C GLU A 242 -10.76 -10.23 12.19
N LEU A 243 -11.02 -8.93 12.29
CA LEU A 243 -12.33 -8.39 12.65
C LEU A 243 -12.87 -7.52 11.52
N GLU A 244 -14.18 -7.58 11.30
CA GLU A 244 -14.89 -6.78 10.31
C GLU A 244 -15.47 -5.52 10.95
N PHE A 245 -15.21 -4.37 10.34
CA PHE A 245 -15.71 -3.07 10.76
C PHE A 245 -16.65 -2.50 9.70
N PRO A 246 -17.96 -2.59 9.91
CA PRO A 246 -18.95 -2.19 8.91
C PRO A 246 -19.12 -0.67 8.83
N GLU A 247 -18.84 0.07 9.91
CA GLU A 247 -19.09 1.50 10.01
C GLU A 247 -17.82 2.33 9.78
N THR A 248 -18.01 3.62 9.44
CA THR A 248 -16.92 4.58 9.28
C THR A 248 -16.17 4.81 10.59
N ALA A 249 -16.89 4.85 11.72
CA ALA A 249 -16.30 4.97 13.04
C ALA A 249 -15.84 3.61 13.54
N LEU A 250 -14.52 3.39 13.55
CA LEU A 250 -13.93 2.11 13.94
C LEU A 250 -14.03 1.82 15.45
N GLY A 251 -14.29 2.82 16.29
CA GLY A 251 -14.20 2.67 17.75
C GLY A 251 -12.80 2.34 18.25
N LEU A 252 -11.77 2.50 17.40
CA LEU A 252 -10.37 2.25 17.69
C LEU A 252 -9.65 3.56 18.00
N GLU A 253 -9.01 3.65 19.15
CA GLU A 253 -7.99 4.64 19.45
C GLU A 253 -6.64 3.95 19.24
N ILE A 254 -5.81 4.50 18.34
CA ILE A 254 -4.52 3.92 17.98
C ILE A 254 -3.37 4.85 18.38
N GLU A 255 -2.24 4.26 18.73
CA GLU A 255 -0.99 4.96 19.00
C GLU A 255 0.17 4.30 18.27
N THR A 256 1.30 4.99 18.23
CA THR A 256 2.53 4.41 17.68
C THR A 256 3.15 3.45 18.68
N SER A 257 3.73 2.35 18.20
CA SER A 257 4.52 1.44 19.04
C SER A 257 5.75 2.16 19.63
N PHE A 258 6.35 1.53 20.66
CA PHE A 258 7.56 2.06 21.31
C PHE A 258 8.71 2.36 20.34
N ASP A 259 8.87 1.56 19.29
CA ASP A 259 9.88 1.75 18.24
C ASP A 259 9.45 2.73 17.13
N GLY A 260 8.25 3.29 17.19
CA GLY A 260 7.70 4.21 16.20
C GLY A 260 7.31 3.56 14.86
N ARG A 261 7.41 2.24 14.74
CA ARG A 261 7.31 1.54 13.44
C ARG A 261 5.96 0.92 13.14
N THR A 262 5.11 0.72 14.15
CA THR A 262 3.83 0.05 13.99
C THR A 262 2.69 0.83 14.64
N ALA A 263 1.46 0.51 14.24
CA ALA A 263 0.26 1.03 14.90
C ALA A 263 -0.27 0.02 15.91
N VAL A 264 -0.46 0.47 17.14
CA VAL A 264 -0.97 -0.32 18.27
C VAL A 264 -2.34 0.19 18.65
N VAL A 265 -3.24 -0.71 19.00
CA VAL A 265 -4.57 -0.36 19.55
C VAL A 265 -4.42 0.07 20.99
N LYS A 266 -4.59 1.37 21.26
CA LYS A 266 -4.57 1.92 22.62
C LYS A 266 -5.84 1.58 23.38
N LYS A 267 -6.98 1.78 22.72
CA LYS A 267 -8.30 1.56 23.29
C LYS A 267 -9.26 1.09 22.21
N TYR A 268 -10.17 0.24 22.61
CA TYR A 268 -11.22 -0.28 21.79
C TYR A 268 -12.56 -0.15 22.50
N SER A 269 -13.53 0.53 21.89
CA SER A 269 -14.87 0.74 22.45
C SER A 269 -15.84 -0.17 21.72
N ASN A 270 -16.27 -1.24 22.41
CA ASN A 270 -17.13 -2.28 21.84
C ASN A 270 -18.63 -1.99 21.98
N ASP A 271 -19.05 -0.74 22.22
CA ASP A 271 -20.43 -0.47 22.66
C ASP A 271 -21.51 -0.70 21.60
N ARG A 272 -21.20 -1.06 20.33
CA ARG A 272 -22.24 -1.16 19.28
C ARG A 272 -22.02 -2.19 18.16
N HIS A 273 -21.00 -3.05 18.18
CA HIS A 273 -20.70 -3.89 17.02
C HIS A 273 -20.83 -5.38 17.29
N THR A 274 -21.76 -6.02 16.60
CA THR A 274 -21.89 -7.46 16.49
C THR A 274 -20.76 -7.95 15.57
N TYR A 275 -19.71 -8.56 16.12
CA TYR A 275 -18.60 -9.09 15.33
C TYR A 275 -18.94 -10.45 14.73
N SER A 276 -18.77 -10.54 13.43
CA SER A 276 -18.60 -11.79 12.75
C SER A 276 -17.11 -12.15 12.78
N SER A 277 -16.63 -12.75 13.87
CA SER A 277 -15.28 -13.27 13.94
C SER A 277 -15.14 -14.45 12.99
N ARG A 278 -14.48 -14.25 11.84
CA ARG A 278 -14.05 -15.37 11.00
C ARG A 278 -12.78 -16.00 11.58
N ARG A 279 -12.92 -16.61 12.76
CA ARG A 279 -11.89 -17.51 13.26
C ARG A 279 -11.95 -18.80 12.45
N ARG A 280 -11.07 -18.95 11.46
CA ARG A 280 -10.87 -20.25 10.82
C ARG A 280 -10.01 -21.10 11.77
N ILE A 281 -10.69 -21.81 12.68
CA ILE A 281 -10.05 -22.85 13.48
C ILE A 281 -9.61 -23.93 12.50
N GLN A 282 -8.31 -24.02 12.21
CA GLN A 282 -7.73 -25.23 11.71
C GLN A 282 -7.76 -26.23 12.87
N SER A 283 -8.81 -27.07 12.89
CA SER A 283 -8.79 -28.26 13.72
C SER A 283 -7.65 -29.15 13.23
N SER A 284 -6.60 -29.22 14.02
CA SER A 284 -5.61 -30.29 13.92
C SER A 284 -6.33 -31.61 14.22
N ALA A 285 -6.81 -32.26 13.17
CA ALA A 285 -7.24 -33.64 13.25
C ALA A 285 -5.99 -34.51 13.42
N ALA A 286 -5.52 -34.61 14.66
CA ALA A 286 -4.62 -35.68 15.05
C ALA A 286 -5.39 -36.97 14.96
N SER A 287 -4.94 -37.83 14.05
CA SER A 287 -5.30 -39.20 13.88
C SER A 287 -5.23 -40.00 15.18
N THR A 288 -6.33 -40.56 15.64
CA THR A 288 -6.30 -41.80 16.38
C THR A 288 -7.30 -42.77 15.74
N ALA A 289 -6.72 -43.66 14.96
CA ALA A 289 -7.41 -44.86 14.54
C ALA A 289 -7.51 -45.82 15.74
N SER A 290 -8.69 -46.31 16.07
CA SER A 290 -8.83 -47.59 16.72
C SER A 290 -10.29 -48.07 16.58
N THR A 291 -10.45 -49.06 15.71
CA THR A 291 -11.23 -50.31 15.80
C THR A 291 -12.50 -50.35 16.62
N GLY A 292 -13.56 -50.83 15.98
CA GLY A 292 -14.55 -51.67 16.66
C GLY A 292 -16.00 -51.49 16.26
N GLY A 293 -16.48 -52.22 15.30
CA GLY A 293 -17.55 -53.21 15.42
C GLY A 293 -19.03 -52.77 15.42
N SER A 294 -19.69 -53.18 14.36
CA SER A 294 -21.00 -53.88 14.35
C SER A 294 -22.32 -53.13 14.57
N SER A 295 -23.03 -53.02 13.45
CA SER A 295 -24.46 -53.30 13.26
C SER A 295 -25.49 -52.87 14.30
N PHE A 296 -26.51 -52.10 13.85
CA PHE A 296 -27.90 -52.58 13.87
C PHE A 296 -28.79 -51.66 13.00
N LEU A 297 -29.43 -52.31 12.05
CA LEU A 297 -30.61 -51.81 11.31
C LEU A 297 -31.84 -51.81 12.20
N LYS A 298 -32.69 -50.80 12.18
CA LYS A 298 -34.12 -50.88 11.81
C LYS A 298 -34.96 -49.71 12.33
N SER A 299 -35.87 -49.33 11.47
CA SER A 299 -37.21 -48.77 11.74
C SER A 299 -37.29 -47.25 11.89
N GLY A 300 -37.72 -46.52 11.00
CA GLY A 300 -38.96 -46.20 10.37
C GLY A 300 -39.87 -45.29 11.19
N ALA A 301 -40.27 -44.18 10.56
CA ALA A 301 -41.43 -43.32 10.82
C ALA A 301 -41.35 -42.17 11.85
N SER A 302 -41.70 -41.00 11.33
CA SER A 302 -42.28 -39.86 12.06
C SER A 302 -41.34 -38.94 12.80
N PHE A 303 -40.76 -37.97 12.07
CA PHE A 303 -40.16 -36.78 12.68
C PHE A 303 -40.29 -35.56 11.75
N LEU A 304 -41.47 -34.99 11.66
CA LEU A 304 -41.66 -33.68 11.02
C LEU A 304 -41.99 -32.53 12.03
N ALA A 305 -41.74 -32.75 13.32
CA ALA A 305 -42.10 -31.73 14.34
C ALA A 305 -41.01 -31.36 15.35
N THR A 306 -39.77 -31.90 15.23
CA THR A 306 -38.71 -31.63 16.24
C THR A 306 -37.48 -30.92 15.67
N GLY A 307 -37.46 -30.59 14.39
CA GLY A 307 -36.33 -29.91 13.77
C GLY A 307 -36.11 -28.48 14.27
N SER A 308 -37.16 -27.76 14.65
CA SER A 308 -37.08 -26.38 15.05
C SER A 308 -36.54 -26.19 16.48
N ALA A 309 -36.83 -27.12 17.38
CA ALA A 309 -36.36 -27.04 18.77
C ALA A 309 -34.90 -27.47 18.92
N ILE A 310 -34.42 -28.40 18.07
CA ILE A 310 -33.02 -28.84 18.06
C ILE A 310 -32.13 -27.74 17.45
N LEU A 311 -32.58 -27.08 16.38
CA LEU A 311 -31.86 -25.93 15.80
C LEU A 311 -31.83 -24.75 16.78
N ALA A 312 -32.89 -24.46 17.50
CA ALA A 312 -32.94 -23.42 18.52
C ALA A 312 -32.02 -23.73 19.72
N ASN A 313 -31.92 -25.02 20.12
CA ASN A 313 -30.98 -25.41 21.19
C ASN A 313 -29.52 -25.48 20.73
N ILE A 314 -29.23 -25.77 19.46
CA ILE A 314 -27.87 -25.70 18.89
C ILE A 314 -27.45 -24.23 18.75
N LEU A 315 -28.35 -23.32 18.39
CA LEU A 315 -28.10 -21.88 18.33
C LEU A 315 -28.00 -21.24 19.74
N ALA A 316 -28.63 -21.80 20.77
CA ALA A 316 -28.57 -21.33 22.15
C ALA A 316 -27.38 -21.90 22.95
N ALA A 317 -26.71 -22.92 22.44
CA ALA A 317 -25.52 -23.52 23.05
C ALA A 317 -24.20 -23.07 22.43
N VAL A 318 -24.20 -22.01 21.64
CA VAL A 318 -22.97 -21.29 21.31
C VAL A 318 -22.66 -20.44 22.53
N ASP A 319 -21.77 -20.91 23.38
CA ASP A 319 -21.15 -20.05 24.41
C ASP A 319 -20.76 -18.74 23.74
N PRO A 320 -21.09 -17.58 24.33
CA PRO A 320 -20.62 -16.28 23.79
C PRO A 320 -19.10 -16.41 23.63
N GLU A 321 -18.63 -16.32 22.39
CA GLU A 321 -17.18 -16.35 22.13
C GLU A 321 -16.52 -15.37 23.08
N PRO A 322 -15.39 -15.75 23.71
CA PRO A 322 -14.70 -14.87 24.67
C PRO A 322 -14.43 -13.54 23.96
N GLU A 323 -14.87 -12.46 24.57
CA GLU A 323 -14.57 -11.09 24.13
C GLU A 323 -13.05 -10.95 23.98
N VAL A 324 -12.55 -10.96 22.75
CA VAL A 324 -11.12 -10.79 22.48
C VAL A 324 -10.82 -9.32 22.70
N SER A 325 -10.18 -9.00 23.82
CA SER A 325 -9.64 -7.66 24.02
C SER A 325 -8.44 -7.47 23.10
N ILE A 326 -8.58 -6.60 22.09
CA ILE A 326 -7.50 -6.23 21.17
C ILE A 326 -6.70 -5.01 21.65
N ALA A 327 -6.95 -4.51 22.85
CA ALA A 327 -6.15 -3.43 23.42
C ALA A 327 -4.70 -3.88 23.61
N GLY A 328 -3.75 -3.08 23.16
CA GLY A 328 -2.33 -3.42 23.10
C GLY A 328 -1.89 -4.20 21.86
N TRP A 329 -2.81 -4.69 21.03
CA TRP A 329 -2.47 -5.45 19.83
C TRP A 329 -2.00 -4.57 18.67
N ILE A 330 -1.16 -5.14 17.82
CA ILE A 330 -0.59 -4.48 16.65
C ILE A 330 -1.51 -4.69 15.46
N ILE A 331 -1.78 -3.64 14.69
CA ILE A 331 -2.50 -3.71 13.43
C ILE A 331 -1.53 -4.21 12.37
N VAL A 332 -1.79 -5.39 11.79
CA VAL A 332 -0.93 -6.05 10.82
C VAL A 332 -1.49 -6.07 9.40
N ALA A 333 -2.79 -5.78 9.23
CA ALA A 333 -3.39 -5.52 7.92
C ALA A 333 -4.66 -4.68 8.02
N VAL A 334 -4.96 -3.92 6.95
CA VAL A 334 -6.18 -3.14 6.75
C VAL A 334 -6.71 -3.45 5.35
N GLY A 335 -7.92 -4.02 5.26
CA GLY A 335 -8.41 -4.58 4.01
C GLY A 335 -7.47 -5.69 3.53
N ASP A 336 -6.96 -5.55 2.31
CA ASP A 336 -6.00 -6.48 1.74
C ASP A 336 -4.54 -6.04 1.91
N ASP A 337 -4.30 -4.87 2.46
CA ASP A 337 -2.98 -4.28 2.59
C ASP A 337 -2.31 -4.70 3.90
N SER A 338 -1.10 -5.25 3.83
CA SER A 338 -0.26 -5.53 4.99
C SER A 338 0.31 -4.25 5.58
N THR A 339 0.19 -4.08 6.90
CA THR A 339 0.75 -2.91 7.60
C THR A 339 2.06 -3.21 8.32
N ARG A 340 2.60 -4.42 8.20
CA ARG A 340 3.78 -4.89 8.94
C ARG A 340 5.05 -4.08 8.72
N GLN A 341 5.19 -3.42 7.56
CA GLN A 341 6.43 -2.70 7.20
C GLN A 341 6.23 -1.24 6.81
N ILE A 342 5.02 -0.70 6.93
CA ILE A 342 4.70 0.62 6.40
C ILE A 342 4.65 1.74 7.44
N GLY A 343 4.69 1.40 8.71
CA GLY A 343 4.72 2.38 9.80
C GLY A 343 3.34 2.93 10.20
N TYR A 344 3.31 3.62 11.34
CA TYR A 344 2.10 4.16 11.95
C TYR A 344 1.31 5.10 11.01
N ALA A 345 2.01 6.04 10.37
CA ALA A 345 1.37 7.10 9.60
C ALA A 345 0.62 6.55 8.36
N LEU A 346 1.23 5.59 7.63
CA LEU A 346 0.57 4.93 6.51
C LEU A 346 -0.56 4.01 7.00
N THR A 347 -0.39 3.29 8.08
CA THR A 347 -1.45 2.48 8.68
C THR A 347 -2.67 3.34 9.04
N ARG A 348 -2.44 4.51 9.66
CA ARG A 348 -3.50 5.47 9.97
C ARG A 348 -4.21 5.98 8.70
N TYR A 349 -3.46 6.26 7.64
CA TYR A 349 -4.04 6.64 6.35
C TYR A 349 -4.93 5.53 5.80
N LEU A 350 -4.46 4.28 5.77
CA LEU A 350 -5.26 3.13 5.31
C LEU A 350 -6.54 2.95 6.13
N LEU A 351 -6.46 3.06 7.46
CA LEU A 351 -7.65 2.98 8.32
C LEU A 351 -8.68 4.08 8.02
N LYS A 352 -8.23 5.28 7.62
CA LYS A 352 -9.11 6.41 7.27
C LYS A 352 -9.76 6.21 5.90
N THR A 353 -9.02 5.68 4.93
CA THR A 353 -9.42 5.67 3.50
C THR A 353 -9.96 4.34 3.01
N ALA A 354 -9.77 3.24 3.74
CA ALA A 354 -10.27 1.93 3.33
C ALA A 354 -11.81 1.95 3.16
N PRO A 355 -12.32 1.35 2.06
CA PRO A 355 -13.76 1.22 1.86
C PRO A 355 -14.41 0.40 2.97
N ARG A 356 -15.70 0.64 3.22
CA ARG A 356 -16.48 -0.09 4.23
C ARG A 356 -17.42 -1.09 3.58
N PRO A 357 -17.64 -2.25 4.20
CA PRO A 357 -17.00 -2.77 5.41
C PRO A 357 -15.50 -3.07 5.22
N VAL A 358 -14.68 -2.91 6.26
CA VAL A 358 -13.25 -3.22 6.21
C VAL A 358 -12.89 -4.34 7.18
N LEU A 359 -12.09 -5.27 6.71
CA LEU A 359 -11.44 -6.29 7.54
C LEU A 359 -10.12 -5.73 8.07
N ILE A 360 -9.95 -5.74 9.39
CA ILE A 360 -8.70 -5.35 10.02
C ILE A 360 -8.12 -6.55 10.76
N ARG A 361 -6.83 -6.81 10.52
CA ARG A 361 -6.11 -7.91 11.14
C ARG A 361 -5.20 -7.40 12.24
N PHE A 362 -5.24 -8.07 13.36
CA PHE A 362 -4.48 -7.75 14.56
C PHE A 362 -3.58 -8.92 14.94
N CYS A 363 -2.44 -8.62 15.54
CA CYS A 363 -1.48 -9.60 16.05
C CYS A 363 -1.06 -9.21 17.47
N GLU A 364 -0.89 -10.21 18.35
CA GLU A 364 -0.36 -9.98 19.68
C GLU A 364 1.09 -9.48 19.63
N PRO A 365 1.49 -8.47 20.43
CA PRO A 365 2.83 -7.88 20.38
C PRO A 365 3.97 -8.89 20.60
N SER A 366 3.81 -9.83 21.54
CA SER A 366 4.81 -10.88 21.82
C SER A 366 5.16 -11.67 20.56
N VAL A 367 4.15 -12.11 19.83
CA VAL A 367 4.30 -12.89 18.60
C VAL A 367 4.82 -12.04 17.43
N TYR A 368 4.32 -10.81 17.33
CA TYR A 368 4.78 -9.90 16.28
C TYR A 368 6.28 -9.65 16.33
N PHE A 369 6.81 -9.34 17.52
CA PHE A 369 8.23 -9.04 17.68
C PHE A 369 9.12 -10.28 17.55
N GLU A 370 8.65 -11.47 17.97
CA GLU A 370 9.35 -12.72 17.73
C GLU A 370 9.48 -13.05 16.23
N SER A 371 8.52 -12.68 15.43
CA SER A 371 8.55 -12.91 13.97
C SER A 371 9.53 -12.01 13.20
N LEU A 372 10.12 -11.00 13.86
CA LEU A 372 11.10 -10.07 13.28
C LEU A 372 12.56 -10.46 13.55
N VAL A 373 12.80 -11.45 14.42
CA VAL A 373 14.12 -11.99 14.76
C VAL A 373 14.45 -13.18 13.87
#